data_5fed1eef2aacc49b183c216ccaf4e39f
#
_entry.id   5fed1eef2aacc49b183c216ccaf4e39f
#
_cell.length_a   1.000
_cell.length_b   1.000
_cell.length_c   1.000
_cell.angle_alpha   90.00
_cell.angle_beta   90.00
_cell.angle_gamma   90.00
#
_symmetry.space_group_name_H-M   'P 1'
#
loop_
_entity.id
_entity.type
_entity.pdbx_description
1 polymer ?
#
loop_
_entity_poly.entity_id
_entity_poly.type
_entity_poly.pdbx_seq_one_letter_code
_entity_poly.pdbx_strand_id
1 'polypeptide(L)'
;MSSDLGEDTATARQVVLSTEPSDDAGADTADRYEWQAAMAAADGLALYLDAIEDGSRRAGDDSGIICEHHEDWVVVRSDEAELVSAKHRDPSVAVFTTIAQLLGDGGLAHLFGRWHAMSELPYCRLVTTAGLGRGPAQELSETAQALRNLAEGGQMLLASDDHEKVIVQFAKGLQQHAEGFLPDSWRAAIAAGAADPADGNLELTGRFLSMLRIDEGKPSRTYISHAAPNMYCGPILGVLGHDVLMASSVWEAVLALFRVRMRAAGPMPRGALPHVQAGQPRLTSAALAERALAARTVTMSDIELTVRKAIANQAGYRPLVPPPRVTRLGIKMDEGLCTDNSIERAEQLRSDYRAYWRDRGSGDPLARPAQRRLRQALLRISDDSTAAITGPGKSLRGADLWREIQTRVEAMPAGEWSEDLDAELRLGGICDLTARCQVWFSQRFDVEARISAVRARQEQAS
;
A
#
# COMPACT_ATOMS: atom_id res chain seq x y z
N MET A 1 22.69 -55.34 30.54
CA MET A 1 21.54 -54.43 30.43
C MET A 1 22.11 -53.02 30.23
N SER A 2 22.34 -52.65 28.98
CA SER A 2 22.75 -51.28 28.63
C SER A 2 21.48 -50.51 28.29
N SER A 3 21.18 -49.54 29.11
CA SER A 3 20.13 -48.54 28.84
C SER A 3 20.69 -47.53 27.88
N ASP A 4 20.30 -47.68 26.62
CA ASP A 4 20.51 -46.70 25.56
C ASP A 4 19.56 -45.52 25.84
N LEU A 5 20.08 -44.47 26.46
CA LEU A 5 19.41 -43.20 26.57
C LEU A 5 19.56 -42.51 25.20
N GLY A 6 18.56 -42.71 24.33
CA GLY A 6 18.46 -41.94 23.10
C GLY A 6 18.36 -40.45 23.45
N GLU A 7 19.41 -39.71 23.21
CA GLU A 7 19.37 -38.24 23.19
C GLU A 7 18.36 -37.82 22.10
N ASP A 8 17.22 -37.33 22.57
CA ASP A 8 16.18 -36.73 21.72
C ASP A 8 16.75 -35.45 21.14
N THR A 9 17.48 -35.54 20.03
CA THR A 9 18.06 -34.39 19.34
C THR A 9 16.94 -33.51 18.79
N ALA A 10 16.74 -32.38 19.43
CA ALA A 10 15.77 -31.41 18.99
C ALA A 10 15.95 -31.05 17.50
N THR A 11 14.89 -31.10 16.74
CA THR A 11 14.93 -30.74 15.31
C THR A 11 15.22 -29.26 15.13
N ALA A 12 15.84 -28.84 14.01
CA ALA A 12 16.09 -27.45 13.69
C ALA A 12 14.81 -26.59 13.83
N ARG A 13 13.65 -27.16 13.47
CA ARG A 13 12.35 -26.51 13.65
C ARG A 13 12.03 -26.25 15.13
N GLN A 14 12.24 -27.24 16.00
CA GLN A 14 11.98 -27.08 17.44
C GLN A 14 12.92 -26.04 18.05
N VAL A 15 14.20 -26.04 17.67
CA VAL A 15 15.17 -25.05 18.14
C VAL A 15 14.75 -23.64 17.70
N VAL A 16 14.38 -23.45 16.43
CA VAL A 16 13.93 -22.12 15.92
C VAL A 16 12.67 -21.64 16.63
N LEU A 17 11.69 -22.51 16.89
CA LEU A 17 10.44 -22.13 17.55
C LEU A 17 10.59 -21.90 19.06
N SER A 18 11.59 -22.47 19.71
CA SER A 18 11.83 -22.33 21.14
C SER A 18 12.88 -21.27 21.50
N THR A 19 13.61 -20.75 20.51
CA THR A 19 14.62 -19.71 20.71
C THR A 19 13.99 -18.35 20.49
N GLU A 20 14.03 -17.49 21.50
CA GLU A 20 13.59 -16.11 21.34
C GLU A 20 14.50 -15.38 20.34
N PRO A 21 13.92 -14.55 19.42
CA PRO A 21 14.73 -13.75 18.53
C PRO A 21 15.62 -12.78 19.31
N SER A 22 16.80 -12.51 18.81
CA SER A 22 17.75 -11.60 19.46
C SER A 22 17.27 -10.15 19.54
N ASP A 23 16.46 -9.75 18.56
CA ASP A 23 15.75 -8.46 18.50
C ASP A 23 14.59 -8.52 17.47
N ASP A 24 13.68 -7.56 17.58
CA ASP A 24 12.60 -7.32 16.63
C ASP A 24 12.79 -6.02 15.82
N ALA A 25 14.03 -5.50 15.75
CA ALA A 25 14.34 -4.21 15.16
C ALA A 25 13.83 -4.05 13.71
N GLY A 26 13.82 -5.13 12.95
CA GLY A 26 13.28 -5.16 11.59
C GLY A 26 11.77 -4.97 11.56
N ALA A 27 11.04 -5.67 12.42
CA ALA A 27 9.58 -5.57 12.54
C ALA A 27 9.19 -4.18 13.07
N ASP A 28 9.88 -3.70 14.12
CA ASP A 28 9.64 -2.36 14.67
C ASP A 28 9.88 -1.25 13.66
N THR A 29 10.91 -1.37 12.82
CA THR A 29 11.18 -0.40 11.75
C THR A 29 10.07 -0.42 10.70
N ALA A 30 9.64 -1.59 10.26
CA ALA A 30 8.54 -1.72 9.30
C ALA A 30 7.24 -1.14 9.85
N ASP A 31 6.93 -1.41 11.12
CA ASP A 31 5.74 -0.92 11.81
C ASP A 31 5.74 0.61 11.98
N ARG A 32 6.91 1.23 12.19
CA ARG A 32 7.03 2.69 12.24
C ARG A 32 6.73 3.33 10.91
N TYR A 33 7.27 2.80 9.81
CA TYR A 33 6.96 3.28 8.46
C TYR A 33 5.48 3.08 8.10
N GLU A 34 4.90 1.98 8.54
CA GLU A 34 3.48 1.70 8.35
C GLU A 34 2.60 2.73 9.06
N TRP A 35 2.94 3.07 10.30
CA TRP A 35 2.24 4.08 11.07
C TRP A 35 2.39 5.49 10.46
N GLN A 36 3.59 5.86 9.99
CA GLN A 36 3.82 7.12 9.28
C GLN A 36 2.97 7.21 8.00
N ALA A 37 2.93 6.12 7.21
CA ALA A 37 2.07 6.06 6.02
C ALA A 37 0.58 6.23 6.36
N ALA A 38 0.14 5.64 7.47
CA ALA A 38 -1.23 5.76 7.95
C ALA A 38 -1.56 7.21 8.39
N MET A 39 -0.65 7.89 9.07
CA MET A 39 -0.85 9.30 9.47
C MET A 39 -0.84 10.25 8.27
N ALA A 40 0.06 10.04 7.31
CA ALA A 40 0.06 10.81 6.06
C ALA A 40 -1.22 10.57 5.23
N ALA A 41 -1.73 9.33 5.22
CA ALA A 41 -3.01 9.00 4.58
C ALA A 41 -4.19 9.69 5.26
N ALA A 42 -4.17 9.79 6.59
CA ALA A 42 -5.17 10.54 7.36
C ALA A 42 -5.19 12.02 6.99
N ASP A 43 -4.01 12.65 6.85
CA ASP A 43 -3.90 14.03 6.39
C ASP A 43 -4.40 14.21 4.95
N GLY A 44 -4.07 13.28 4.06
CA GLY A 44 -4.57 13.31 2.69
C GLY A 44 -6.10 13.19 2.62
N LEU A 45 -6.68 12.34 3.46
CA LEU A 45 -8.15 12.21 3.57
C LEU A 45 -8.78 13.46 4.19
N ALA A 46 -8.13 14.10 5.16
CA ALA A 46 -8.61 15.38 5.72
C ALA A 46 -8.63 16.48 4.66
N LEU A 47 -7.56 16.63 3.86
CA LEU A 47 -7.54 17.55 2.71
C LEU A 47 -8.68 17.27 1.72
N TYR A 48 -8.92 15.99 1.44
CA TYR A 48 -9.99 15.58 0.53
C TYR A 48 -11.37 15.90 1.11
N LEU A 49 -11.56 15.69 2.41
CA LEU A 49 -12.82 16.06 3.09
C LEU A 49 -13.06 17.56 3.00
N ASP A 50 -12.07 18.40 3.35
CA ASP A 50 -12.16 19.84 3.24
C ASP A 50 -12.57 20.26 1.81
N ALA A 51 -11.92 19.70 0.79
CA ALA A 51 -12.21 20.03 -0.61
C ALA A 51 -13.62 19.63 -1.08
N ILE A 52 -14.20 18.54 -0.57
CA ILE A 52 -15.57 18.14 -0.93
C ILE A 52 -16.63 18.89 -0.15
N GLU A 53 -16.37 19.32 1.09
CA GLU A 53 -17.28 20.13 1.91
C GLU A 53 -17.38 21.56 1.38
N ASP A 54 -16.25 22.19 1.04
CA ASP A 54 -16.21 23.56 0.51
C ASP A 54 -16.73 23.66 -0.93
N GLY A 55 -16.99 22.54 -1.59
CA GLY A 55 -17.36 22.53 -3.01
C GLY A 55 -16.25 23.06 -3.92
N SER A 56 -15.05 23.25 -3.40
CA SER A 56 -13.89 23.85 -4.08
C SER A 56 -13.16 22.84 -5.00
N ARG A 57 -13.89 21.95 -5.67
CA ARG A 57 -13.33 21.10 -6.74
C ARG A 57 -12.87 21.95 -7.93
N ARG A 58 -11.90 22.81 -7.71
CA ARG A 58 -11.25 23.51 -8.81
C ARG A 58 -10.25 22.56 -9.47
N ALA A 59 -10.50 22.23 -10.73
CA ALA A 59 -9.48 21.67 -11.60
C ALA A 59 -8.27 22.63 -11.56
N GLY A 60 -7.18 22.23 -10.92
CA GLY A 60 -5.98 23.04 -10.74
C GLY A 60 -5.59 23.30 -9.28
N ASP A 61 -6.24 22.65 -8.30
CA ASP A 61 -5.79 22.73 -6.92
C ASP A 61 -4.50 21.88 -6.75
N ASP A 62 -3.38 22.58 -6.53
CA ASP A 62 -2.06 21.98 -6.31
C ASP A 62 -1.90 21.40 -4.88
N SER A 63 -2.98 21.26 -4.12
CA SER A 63 -2.97 20.65 -2.79
C SER A 63 -2.65 19.16 -2.83
N GLY A 64 -1.92 18.68 -1.84
CA GLY A 64 -1.52 17.29 -1.76
C GLY A 64 -0.57 16.98 -0.63
N ILE A 65 -0.06 15.76 -0.62
CA ILE A 65 0.91 15.26 0.36
C ILE A 65 2.19 14.85 -0.36
N ILE A 66 3.34 15.31 0.13
CA ILE A 66 4.65 14.91 -0.35
C ILE A 66 5.30 14.05 0.72
N CYS A 67 5.44 12.75 0.49
CA CYS A 67 5.97 11.77 1.42
C CYS A 67 7.50 11.77 1.43
N GLU A 68 8.14 11.63 2.63
CA GLU A 68 9.59 11.42 2.78
C GLU A 68 10.43 12.42 1.97
N HIS A 69 10.09 13.70 2.01
CA HIS A 69 10.80 14.70 1.21
C HIS A 69 11.71 15.60 2.06
N HIS A 70 11.19 16.36 2.99
CA HIS A 70 11.96 17.22 3.90
C HIS A 70 11.82 16.79 5.36
N GLU A 71 10.68 16.21 5.69
CA GLU A 71 10.31 15.54 6.91
C GLU A 71 9.58 14.24 6.58
N ASP A 72 8.95 13.60 7.55
CA ASP A 72 8.19 12.36 7.32
C ASP A 72 7.14 12.56 6.21
N TRP A 73 6.47 13.71 6.18
CA TRP A 73 5.74 14.22 5.00
C TRP A 73 5.54 15.73 5.05
N VAL A 74 5.15 16.31 3.93
CA VAL A 74 4.77 17.71 3.78
C VAL A 74 3.32 17.78 3.31
N VAL A 75 2.49 18.56 4.00
CA VAL A 75 1.14 18.90 3.54
C VAL A 75 1.22 20.20 2.76
N VAL A 76 0.74 20.20 1.51
CA VAL A 76 0.70 21.39 0.65
C VAL A 76 -0.76 21.80 0.46
N ARG A 77 -1.05 23.09 0.66
CA ARG A 77 -2.36 23.71 0.42
C ARG A 77 -2.14 25.00 -0.35
N SER A 78 -2.43 25.01 -1.64
CA SER A 78 -2.20 26.18 -2.49
C SER A 78 -0.79 26.78 -2.29
N ASP A 79 -0.67 27.92 -1.62
CA ASP A 79 0.59 28.62 -1.38
C ASP A 79 1.23 28.28 -0.03
N GLU A 80 0.59 27.45 0.80
CA GLU A 80 1.07 27.07 2.13
C GLU A 80 1.66 25.67 2.14
N ALA A 81 2.68 25.49 2.97
CA ALA A 81 3.26 24.18 3.23
C ALA A 81 3.41 23.95 4.75
N GLU A 82 3.15 22.71 5.18
CA GLU A 82 3.34 22.29 6.57
C GLU A 82 4.30 21.09 6.60
N LEU A 83 5.43 21.23 7.29
CA LEU A 83 6.37 20.15 7.57
C LEU A 83 5.83 19.30 8.71
N VAL A 84 5.69 18.01 8.52
CA VAL A 84 5.14 17.12 9.54
C VAL A 84 6.17 16.09 9.95
N SER A 85 6.56 16.15 11.23
CA SER A 85 7.39 15.15 11.89
C SER A 85 6.51 14.21 12.70
N ALA A 86 6.67 12.91 12.50
CA ALA A 86 5.82 11.88 13.08
C ALA A 86 6.64 10.99 14.03
N LYS A 87 6.20 10.91 15.29
CA LYS A 87 6.89 10.13 16.31
C LYS A 87 5.94 9.14 16.97
N HIS A 88 6.05 7.89 16.53
CA HIS A 88 5.41 6.80 17.25
C HIS A 88 6.18 6.52 18.53
N ARG A 89 5.52 6.68 19.66
CA ARG A 89 6.07 6.33 20.96
C ARG A 89 5.35 5.12 21.51
N ASP A 90 6.10 4.13 21.94
CA ASP A 90 5.54 2.90 22.48
C ASP A 90 4.67 3.22 23.71
N PRO A 91 3.49 2.61 23.89
CA PRO A 91 2.64 2.82 25.05
C PRO A 91 3.30 2.51 26.40
N SER A 92 4.35 1.69 26.42
CA SER A 92 5.16 1.40 27.62
C SER A 92 6.06 2.56 28.03
N VAL A 93 6.32 3.50 27.12
CA VAL A 93 7.15 4.69 27.37
C VAL A 93 6.24 5.83 27.84
N ALA A 94 6.64 6.48 28.95
CA ALA A 94 5.88 7.58 29.53
C ALA A 94 5.63 8.72 28.52
N VAL A 95 4.56 9.50 28.76
CA VAL A 95 4.24 10.74 28.00
C VAL A 95 5.39 11.75 28.01
N PHE A 96 5.39 12.67 27.09
CA PHE A 96 6.36 13.78 27.10
C PHE A 96 6.05 14.72 28.26
N THR A 97 7.03 14.96 29.15
CA THR A 97 6.87 15.85 30.31
C THR A 97 7.78 17.06 30.26
N THR A 98 8.87 17.00 29.47
CA THR A 98 9.89 18.06 29.42
C THR A 98 10.12 18.54 27.98
N ILE A 99 10.60 19.79 27.86
CA ILE A 99 11.02 20.36 26.56
C ILE A 99 12.19 19.56 25.99
N ALA A 100 13.13 19.08 26.80
CA ALA A 100 14.26 18.28 26.35
C ALA A 100 13.79 16.97 25.64
N GLN A 101 12.78 16.30 26.17
CA GLN A 101 12.20 15.12 25.50
C GLN A 101 11.54 15.48 24.17
N LEU A 102 10.83 16.59 24.07
CA LEU A 102 10.22 17.04 22.81
C LEU A 102 11.29 17.43 21.78
N LEU A 103 12.40 18.06 22.21
CA LEU A 103 13.50 18.40 21.33
C LEU A 103 14.25 17.18 20.80
N GLY A 104 14.57 16.23 21.67
CA GLY A 104 15.29 15.00 21.31
C GLY A 104 14.34 13.95 20.72
N ASP A 105 13.64 13.22 21.59
CA ASP A 105 12.76 12.10 21.18
C ASP A 105 11.59 12.56 20.29
N GLY A 106 11.04 13.76 20.54
CA GLY A 106 9.98 14.38 19.75
C GLY A 106 10.46 14.93 18.41
N GLY A 107 11.78 15.11 18.24
CA GLY A 107 12.35 15.59 16.98
C GLY A 107 12.19 17.09 16.72
N LEU A 108 11.70 17.89 17.67
CA LEU A 108 11.50 19.32 17.45
C LEU A 108 12.80 20.07 17.15
N ALA A 109 13.96 19.59 17.64
CA ALA A 109 15.26 20.16 17.31
C ALA A 109 15.56 20.05 15.80
N HIS A 110 15.29 18.88 15.21
CA HIS A 110 15.45 18.64 13.79
C HIS A 110 14.45 19.46 12.97
N LEU A 111 13.20 19.48 13.40
CA LEU A 111 12.13 20.24 12.74
C LEU A 111 12.43 21.75 12.72
N PHE A 112 12.96 22.30 13.83
CA PHE A 112 13.44 23.69 13.89
C PHE A 112 14.52 23.96 12.84
N GLY A 113 15.54 23.11 12.75
CA GLY A 113 16.62 23.26 11.78
C GLY A 113 16.12 23.20 10.34
N ARG A 114 15.18 22.30 10.03
CA ARG A 114 14.54 22.20 8.70
C ARG A 114 13.73 23.44 8.35
N TRP A 115 12.89 23.90 9.28
CA TRP A 115 12.11 25.12 9.14
C TRP A 115 13.00 26.35 8.86
N HIS A 116 14.07 26.51 9.66
CA HIS A 116 15.02 27.61 9.45
C HIS A 116 15.73 27.53 8.08
N ALA A 117 16.15 26.32 7.67
CA ALA A 117 16.77 26.11 6.37
C ALA A 117 15.82 26.40 5.17
N MET A 118 14.51 26.42 5.41
CA MET A 118 13.46 26.79 4.43
C MET A 118 12.99 28.23 4.57
N SER A 119 13.88 29.11 5.01
CA SER A 119 13.63 30.55 5.16
C SER A 119 12.46 30.88 6.09
N GLU A 120 12.15 29.99 7.05
CA GLU A 120 11.14 30.21 8.09
C GLU A 120 9.70 30.34 7.56
N LEU A 121 9.44 29.84 6.33
CA LEU A 121 8.15 29.98 5.66
C LEU A 121 7.13 28.87 6.00
N PRO A 122 7.51 27.57 6.10
CA PRO A 122 6.53 26.53 6.32
C PRO A 122 5.95 26.54 7.74
N TYR A 123 4.69 26.12 7.87
CA TYR A 123 4.20 25.65 9.17
C TYR A 123 4.90 24.36 9.58
N CYS A 124 4.85 24.05 10.87
CA CYS A 124 5.49 22.87 11.45
C CYS A 124 4.49 22.11 12.34
N ARG A 125 4.50 20.79 12.23
CA ARG A 125 3.65 19.95 13.06
C ARG A 125 4.40 18.72 13.57
N LEU A 126 4.29 18.48 14.87
CA LEU A 126 4.68 17.22 15.48
C LEU A 126 3.42 16.36 15.65
N VAL A 127 3.38 15.19 15.01
CA VAL A 127 2.32 14.19 15.17
C VAL A 127 2.84 13.05 16.03
N THR A 128 2.13 12.73 17.12
CA THR A 128 2.61 11.68 18.04
C THR A 128 1.49 10.86 18.67
N THR A 129 1.79 9.60 18.95
CA THR A 129 0.91 8.72 19.72
C THR A 129 0.94 9.05 21.21
N ALA A 130 2.02 9.59 21.72
CA ALA A 130 2.14 9.96 23.12
C ALA A 130 1.36 11.24 23.43
N GLY A 131 0.78 11.29 24.62
CA GLY A 131 0.22 12.52 25.15
C GLY A 131 1.31 13.42 25.74
N LEU A 132 0.93 14.66 26.03
CA LEU A 132 1.74 15.61 26.81
C LEU A 132 1.35 15.53 28.29
N GLY A 133 2.33 15.32 29.14
CA GLY A 133 2.15 15.37 30.57
C GLY A 133 2.14 16.80 31.10
N ARG A 134 1.49 17.00 32.26
CA ARG A 134 1.46 18.31 32.95
C ARG A 134 2.87 18.81 33.20
N GLY A 135 3.11 20.10 32.92
CA GLY A 135 4.39 20.80 33.09
C GLY A 135 4.97 21.32 31.77
N PRO A 136 6.31 21.43 31.64
CA PRO A 136 6.96 22.15 30.55
C PRO A 136 6.58 21.70 29.12
N ALA A 137 6.27 20.42 28.92
CA ALA A 137 5.87 19.93 27.60
C ALA A 137 4.47 20.42 27.22
N GLN A 138 3.51 20.38 28.15
CA GLN A 138 2.16 20.92 27.95
C GLN A 138 2.19 22.45 27.82
N GLU A 139 2.93 23.14 28.67
CA GLU A 139 3.10 24.59 28.63
C GLU A 139 3.66 25.06 27.28
N LEU A 140 4.61 24.29 26.68
CA LEU A 140 5.13 24.56 25.35
C LEU A 140 4.02 24.47 24.29
N SER A 141 3.20 23.43 24.33
CA SER A 141 2.09 23.25 23.37
C SER A 141 1.06 24.38 23.48
N GLU A 142 0.70 24.74 24.70
CA GLU A 142 -0.25 25.85 24.97
C GLU A 142 0.32 27.20 24.52
N THR A 143 1.62 27.46 24.79
CA THR A 143 2.32 28.66 24.33
C THR A 143 2.38 28.71 22.80
N ALA A 144 2.75 27.62 22.13
CA ALA A 144 2.80 27.55 20.68
C ALA A 144 1.42 27.84 20.06
N GLN A 145 0.33 27.29 20.63
CA GLN A 145 -1.03 27.59 20.18
C GLN A 145 -1.42 29.06 20.41
N ALA A 146 -1.07 29.63 21.56
CA ALA A 146 -1.34 31.03 21.83
C ALA A 146 -0.60 31.97 20.87
N LEU A 147 0.68 31.72 20.61
CA LEU A 147 1.49 32.51 19.67
C LEU A 147 0.97 32.37 18.24
N ARG A 148 0.47 31.21 17.82
CA ARG A 148 -0.17 31.02 16.52
C ARG A 148 -1.44 31.85 16.40
N ASN A 149 -2.31 31.81 17.39
CA ASN A 149 -3.56 32.58 17.38
C ASN A 149 -3.29 34.08 17.29
N LEU A 150 -2.21 34.57 17.95
CA LEU A 150 -1.78 35.97 17.86
C LEU A 150 -1.29 36.30 16.43
N ALA A 151 -0.49 35.42 15.83
CA ALA A 151 0.02 35.61 14.47
C ALA A 151 -1.11 35.63 13.44
N GLU A 152 -2.06 34.70 13.52
CA GLU A 152 -3.26 34.65 12.65
C GLU A 152 -4.14 35.89 12.84
N GLY A 153 -4.22 36.44 14.05
CA GLY A 153 -4.92 37.69 14.35
C GLY A 153 -4.20 38.98 13.90
N GLY A 154 -3.03 38.84 13.25
CA GLY A 154 -2.22 39.99 12.82
C GLY A 154 -1.66 40.81 13.98
N GLN A 155 -1.65 40.26 15.19
CA GLN A 155 -1.10 40.91 16.37
C GLN A 155 0.42 40.64 16.45
N MET A 156 1.17 41.68 16.83
CA MET A 156 2.59 41.53 17.08
C MET A 156 2.80 40.53 18.23
N LEU A 157 3.76 39.60 18.08
CA LEU A 157 4.13 38.59 19.09
C LEU A 157 4.74 39.28 20.36
N LEU A 158 3.93 40.10 21.04
CA LEU A 158 4.24 40.55 22.39
C LEU A 158 3.89 39.40 23.33
N ALA A 159 4.92 38.60 23.63
CA ALA A 159 4.81 37.52 24.60
C ALA A 159 4.38 38.08 25.94
N SER A 160 3.37 37.50 26.56
CA SER A 160 3.14 37.71 27.99
C SER A 160 4.38 37.16 28.76
N ASP A 161 4.62 37.65 29.99
CA ASP A 161 5.72 37.16 30.82
C ASP A 161 5.81 35.63 30.93
N ASP A 162 4.64 34.96 30.84
CA ASP A 162 4.57 33.49 30.90
C ASP A 162 5.01 32.83 29.59
N HIS A 163 4.64 33.37 28.43
CA HIS A 163 5.12 32.92 27.13
C HIS A 163 6.62 33.16 26.96
N GLU A 164 7.15 34.28 27.46
CA GLU A 164 8.58 34.59 27.42
C GLU A 164 9.40 33.54 28.14
N LYS A 165 8.97 33.09 29.33
CA LYS A 165 9.65 32.01 30.08
C LYS A 165 9.75 30.73 29.27
N VAL A 166 8.66 30.31 28.57
CA VAL A 166 8.65 29.09 27.76
C VAL A 166 9.55 29.26 26.54
N ILE A 167 9.53 30.41 25.87
CA ILE A 167 10.41 30.75 24.74
C ILE A 167 11.88 30.62 25.15
N VAL A 168 12.24 31.23 26.30
CA VAL A 168 13.61 31.16 26.85
C VAL A 168 14.02 29.72 27.18
N GLN A 169 13.15 28.94 27.81
CA GLN A 169 13.42 27.55 28.12
C GLN A 169 13.62 26.70 26.87
N PHE A 170 12.78 26.91 25.84
CA PHE A 170 12.92 26.21 24.58
C PHE A 170 14.18 26.60 23.83
N ALA A 171 14.52 27.89 23.78
CA ALA A 171 15.76 28.39 23.18
C ALA A 171 17.02 27.82 23.89
N LYS A 172 17.03 27.78 25.23
CA LYS A 172 18.10 27.10 25.99
C LYS A 172 18.16 25.60 25.68
N GLY A 173 17.03 24.96 25.56
CA GLY A 173 16.96 23.56 25.14
C GLY A 173 17.52 23.33 23.73
N LEU A 174 17.26 24.22 22.78
CA LEU A 174 17.86 24.19 21.44
C LEU A 174 19.40 24.31 21.53
N GLN A 175 19.94 25.21 22.35
CA GLN A 175 21.38 25.32 22.54
C GLN A 175 22.00 24.02 23.06
N GLN A 176 21.32 23.33 23.96
CA GLN A 176 21.84 22.11 24.60
C GLN A 176 21.70 20.86 23.76
N HIS A 177 20.64 20.75 22.94
CA HIS A 177 20.25 19.50 22.25
C HIS A 177 20.24 19.60 20.73
N ALA A 178 20.43 20.80 20.16
CA ALA A 178 20.24 21.06 18.76
C ALA A 178 21.33 21.87 18.08
N GLU A 179 22.54 21.94 18.67
CA GLU A 179 23.61 22.80 18.19
C GLU A 179 23.88 22.68 16.68
N GLY A 180 23.84 21.48 16.14
CA GLY A 180 24.03 21.21 14.71
C GLY A 180 22.97 21.79 13.80
N PHE A 181 21.81 22.18 14.31
CA PHE A 181 20.66 22.72 13.56
C PHE A 181 20.48 24.23 13.77
N LEU A 182 21.28 24.85 14.63
CA LEU A 182 21.20 26.28 14.91
C LEU A 182 21.82 27.11 13.77
N PRO A 183 21.35 28.36 13.58
CA PRO A 183 22.01 29.34 12.71
C PRO A 183 23.47 29.54 13.03
N ASP A 184 24.27 29.85 12.03
CA ASP A 184 25.73 30.06 12.21
C ASP A 184 26.06 31.13 13.23
N SER A 185 25.32 32.23 13.25
CA SER A 185 25.51 33.31 14.23
C SER A 185 25.22 32.86 15.65
N TRP A 186 24.24 32.00 15.85
CA TRP A 186 23.89 31.45 17.16
C TRP A 186 24.97 30.45 17.62
N ARG A 187 25.43 29.58 16.74
CA ARG A 187 26.55 28.64 17.03
C ARG A 187 27.84 29.38 17.38
N ALA A 188 28.13 30.48 16.65
CA ALA A 188 29.29 31.30 16.95
C ALA A 188 29.22 31.96 18.33
N ALA A 189 28.04 32.42 18.76
CA ALA A 189 27.84 32.96 20.10
C ALA A 189 28.03 31.90 21.20
N ILE A 190 27.54 30.69 21.00
CA ILE A 190 27.77 29.56 21.92
C ILE A 190 29.26 29.24 22.01
N ALA A 191 29.95 29.15 20.89
CA ALA A 191 31.40 28.91 20.85
C ALA A 191 32.21 30.01 21.53
N ALA A 192 31.71 31.25 21.54
CA ALA A 192 32.29 32.40 22.29
C ALA A 192 31.95 32.39 23.81
N GLY A 193 31.22 31.39 24.29
CA GLY A 193 30.87 31.22 25.69
C GLY A 193 29.56 31.90 26.14
N ALA A 194 28.69 32.26 25.22
CA ALA A 194 27.38 32.81 25.59
C ALA A 194 26.53 31.72 26.28
N ALA A 195 26.15 31.95 27.54
CA ALA A 195 25.34 31.03 28.33
C ALA A 195 23.84 31.14 28.01
N ASP A 196 23.38 32.35 27.70
CA ASP A 196 21.99 32.66 27.41
C ASP A 196 21.78 33.01 25.94
N PRO A 197 20.61 32.67 25.35
CA PRO A 197 20.24 33.06 23.99
C PRO A 197 20.15 34.61 23.90
N ALA A 198 20.68 35.19 22.82
CA ALA A 198 20.50 36.64 22.53
C ALA A 198 19.05 36.92 22.12
N ASP A 199 18.61 38.19 22.23
CA ASP A 199 17.23 38.61 21.90
C ASP A 199 16.81 38.17 20.51
N GLY A 200 17.64 38.29 19.48
CA GLY A 200 17.35 37.83 18.13
C GLY A 200 17.13 36.29 18.03
N ASN A 201 17.74 35.51 18.90
CA ASN A 201 17.52 34.06 19.00
C ASN A 201 16.20 33.74 19.70
N LEU A 202 15.78 34.56 20.66
CA LEU A 202 14.48 34.47 21.32
C LEU A 202 13.35 34.84 20.33
N GLU A 203 13.54 35.91 19.53
CA GLU A 203 12.59 36.26 18.47
C GLU A 203 12.47 35.15 17.43
N LEU A 204 13.57 34.55 16.97
CA LEU A 204 13.57 33.42 16.05
C LEU A 204 12.81 32.23 16.65
N THR A 205 13.06 31.93 17.93
CA THR A 205 12.35 30.87 18.65
C THR A 205 10.85 31.16 18.75
N GLY A 206 10.45 32.39 19.07
CA GLY A 206 9.07 32.80 19.12
C GLY A 206 8.36 32.65 17.77
N ARG A 207 9.02 33.02 16.66
CA ARG A 207 8.51 32.79 15.30
C ARG A 207 8.33 31.30 14.98
N PHE A 208 9.32 30.46 15.34
CA PHE A 208 9.16 29.01 15.17
C PHE A 208 7.96 28.46 15.94
N LEU A 209 7.85 28.84 17.23
CA LEU A 209 6.73 28.37 18.06
C LEU A 209 5.37 28.84 17.53
N SER A 210 5.28 30.04 16.93
CA SER A 210 4.04 30.51 16.30
C SER A 210 3.66 29.71 15.04
N MET A 211 4.62 29.01 14.42
CA MET A 211 4.39 28.13 13.29
C MET A 211 4.21 26.65 13.71
N LEU A 212 4.48 26.32 14.98
CA LEU A 212 4.46 24.95 15.48
C LEU A 212 3.09 24.55 16.00
N ARG A 213 2.64 23.33 15.65
CA ARG A 213 1.51 22.62 16.24
C ARG A 213 1.97 21.26 16.77
N ILE A 214 1.53 20.88 17.94
CA ILE A 214 1.72 19.54 18.48
C ILE A 214 0.38 18.82 18.46
N ASP A 215 0.30 17.75 17.67
CA ASP A 215 -0.90 16.94 17.43
C ASP A 215 -0.70 15.59 18.12
N GLU A 216 -1.08 15.54 19.38
CA GLU A 216 -0.85 14.42 20.29
C GLU A 216 -2.00 13.39 20.29
N GLY A 217 -1.77 12.25 20.92
CA GLY A 217 -2.82 11.25 21.19
C GLY A 217 -3.34 10.54 19.95
N LYS A 218 -2.56 10.45 18.89
CA LYS A 218 -2.94 9.68 17.70
C LYS A 218 -3.04 8.18 18.01
N PRO A 219 -3.91 7.44 17.32
CA PRO A 219 -3.99 5.99 17.50
C PRO A 219 -2.62 5.34 17.34
N SER A 220 -2.26 4.46 18.27
CA SER A 220 -1.01 3.71 18.17
C SER A 220 -1.05 2.71 17.01
N ARG A 221 0.12 2.21 16.59
CA ARG A 221 0.25 1.20 15.53
C ARG A 221 -0.66 -0.01 15.72
N THR A 222 -0.90 -0.41 16.97
CA THR A 222 -1.77 -1.55 17.29
C THR A 222 -3.25 -1.27 17.03
N TYR A 223 -3.68 -0.02 17.19
CA TYR A 223 -5.09 0.35 17.09
C TYR A 223 -5.47 1.06 15.79
N ILE A 224 -4.47 1.57 15.04
CA ILE A 224 -4.72 2.40 13.85
C ILE A 224 -5.55 1.66 12.79
N SER A 225 -5.27 0.39 12.54
CA SER A 225 -6.00 -0.43 11.56
C SER A 225 -7.49 -0.56 11.87
N HIS A 226 -7.86 -0.50 13.16
CA HIS A 226 -9.25 -0.59 13.62
C HIS A 226 -9.93 0.76 13.74
N ALA A 227 -9.20 1.79 14.16
CA ALA A 227 -9.74 3.12 14.41
C ALA A 227 -9.82 3.97 13.13
N ALA A 228 -8.78 3.95 12.31
CA ALA A 228 -8.61 4.82 11.16
C ALA A 228 -9.74 4.75 10.13
N PRO A 229 -10.30 3.58 9.77
CA PRO A 229 -11.38 3.53 8.80
C PRO A 229 -12.56 4.43 9.19
N ASN A 230 -13.05 4.30 10.39
CA ASN A 230 -14.19 5.10 10.85
C ASN A 230 -13.81 6.56 11.13
N MET A 231 -12.60 6.81 11.66
CA MET A 231 -12.15 8.17 11.98
C MET A 231 -11.94 9.03 10.74
N TYR A 232 -11.33 8.48 9.69
CA TYR A 232 -10.88 9.27 8.53
C TYR A 232 -11.72 9.05 7.27
N CYS A 233 -12.26 7.85 7.05
CA CYS A 233 -13.11 7.59 5.90
C CYS A 233 -14.61 7.74 6.19
N GLY A 234 -15.04 7.54 7.43
CA GLY A 234 -16.44 7.70 7.82
C GLY A 234 -17.04 9.06 7.46
N PRO A 235 -16.41 10.20 7.81
CA PRO A 235 -16.89 11.54 7.43
C PRO A 235 -17.00 11.73 5.91
N ILE A 236 -16.00 11.30 5.15
CA ILE A 236 -15.99 11.37 3.68
C ILE A 236 -17.16 10.59 3.07
N LEU A 237 -17.37 9.34 3.53
CA LEU A 237 -18.49 8.52 3.07
C LEU A 237 -19.84 9.16 3.41
N GLY A 238 -19.96 9.80 4.58
CA GLY A 238 -21.14 10.55 4.97
C GLY A 238 -21.45 11.71 4.01
N VAL A 239 -20.44 12.52 3.66
CA VAL A 239 -20.58 13.64 2.70
C VAL A 239 -20.92 13.12 1.30
N LEU A 240 -20.32 12.00 0.89
CA LEU A 240 -20.57 11.37 -0.42
C LEU A 240 -21.89 10.57 -0.48
N GLY A 241 -22.62 10.42 0.63
CA GLY A 241 -23.88 9.68 0.70
C GLY A 241 -23.71 8.16 0.58
N HIS A 242 -22.56 7.61 1.03
CA HIS A 242 -22.26 6.18 1.00
C HIS A 242 -22.31 5.55 2.40
N ASP A 243 -22.46 4.22 2.43
CA ASP A 243 -22.50 3.45 3.68
C ASP A 243 -21.12 3.42 4.36
N VAL A 244 -21.08 3.67 5.65
CA VAL A 244 -19.88 3.61 6.49
C VAL A 244 -19.22 2.22 6.50
N LEU A 245 -19.97 1.17 6.17
CA LEU A 245 -19.42 -0.19 6.01
C LEU A 245 -18.31 -0.26 4.94
N MET A 246 -18.24 0.71 4.03
CA MET A 246 -17.17 0.83 3.04
C MET A 246 -15.87 1.42 3.60
N ALA A 247 -15.89 1.95 4.82
CA ALA A 247 -14.76 2.69 5.39
C ALA A 247 -13.45 1.89 5.41
N SER A 248 -13.52 0.60 5.75
CA SER A 248 -12.32 -0.26 5.75
C SER A 248 -11.73 -0.45 4.35
N SER A 249 -12.56 -0.66 3.33
CA SER A 249 -12.09 -0.82 1.95
C SER A 249 -11.48 0.47 1.40
N VAL A 250 -12.07 1.61 1.72
CA VAL A 250 -11.55 2.93 1.32
C VAL A 250 -10.23 3.21 2.04
N TRP A 251 -10.17 2.94 3.35
CA TRP A 251 -8.95 3.11 4.13
C TRP A 251 -7.79 2.30 3.59
N GLU A 252 -7.97 1.00 3.39
CA GLU A 252 -6.91 0.12 2.88
C GLU A 252 -6.43 0.53 1.47
N ALA A 253 -7.34 0.97 0.61
CA ALA A 253 -6.97 1.45 -0.72
C ALA A 253 -6.12 2.73 -0.66
N VAL A 254 -6.52 3.70 0.18
CA VAL A 254 -5.76 4.95 0.34
C VAL A 254 -4.43 4.69 1.04
N LEU A 255 -4.42 3.88 2.11
CA LEU A 255 -3.19 3.50 2.80
C LEU A 255 -2.19 2.81 1.86
N ALA A 256 -2.67 1.92 0.98
CA ALA A 256 -1.84 1.27 -0.04
C ALA A 256 -1.20 2.30 -1.01
N LEU A 257 -1.92 3.34 -1.40
CA LEU A 257 -1.39 4.45 -2.20
C LEU A 257 -0.24 5.14 -1.46
N PHE A 258 -0.43 5.48 -0.18
CA PHE A 258 0.59 6.17 0.62
C PHE A 258 1.82 5.29 0.89
N ARG A 259 1.65 4.00 1.18
CA ARG A 259 2.76 3.03 1.31
C ARG A 259 3.69 3.03 0.09
N VAL A 260 3.13 3.15 -1.10
CA VAL A 260 3.92 3.23 -2.34
C VAL A 260 4.71 4.54 -2.42
N ARG A 261 4.09 5.67 -2.05
CA ARG A 261 4.71 7.00 -2.10
C ARG A 261 5.78 7.19 -1.03
N MET A 262 5.59 6.66 0.16
CA MET A 262 6.59 6.63 1.24
C MET A 262 7.88 5.90 0.83
N ARG A 263 7.80 4.94 -0.09
CA ARG A 263 8.97 4.24 -0.65
C ARG A 263 9.56 4.92 -1.87
N ALA A 264 9.13 6.13 -2.20
CA ALA A 264 9.49 6.83 -3.44
C ALA A 264 9.26 5.98 -4.71
N ALA A 265 8.42 4.96 -4.62
CA ALA A 265 7.97 4.16 -5.74
C ALA A 265 6.77 4.88 -6.37
N GLY A 266 7.04 5.86 -7.23
CA GLY A 266 6.00 6.55 -7.99
C GLY A 266 5.11 5.60 -8.77
N PRO A 267 4.03 6.08 -9.40
CA PRO A 267 3.18 5.25 -10.21
C PRO A 267 4.04 4.59 -11.29
N MET A 268 3.99 3.28 -11.35
CA MET A 268 4.58 2.55 -12.48
C MET A 268 3.93 3.11 -13.75
N PRO A 269 4.72 3.49 -14.77
CA PRO A 269 4.16 3.88 -16.05
C PRO A 269 3.22 2.76 -16.52
N ARG A 270 1.97 3.10 -16.83
CA ARG A 270 1.00 2.11 -17.31
C ARG A 270 1.59 1.44 -18.57
N GLY A 271 1.75 0.12 -18.54
CA GLY A 271 2.07 -0.70 -19.70
C GLY A 271 3.54 -0.83 -20.11
N ALA A 272 4.49 -0.31 -19.34
CA ALA A 272 5.91 -0.51 -19.65
C ALA A 272 6.61 -1.26 -18.51
N LEU A 273 7.09 -2.46 -18.81
CA LEU A 273 8.27 -2.96 -18.10
C LEU A 273 9.37 -1.90 -18.25
N PRO A 274 10.16 -1.63 -17.19
CA PRO A 274 11.31 -0.74 -17.35
C PRO A 274 12.17 -1.31 -18.46
N HIS A 275 12.14 -0.67 -19.63
CA HIS A 275 13.09 -0.97 -20.68
C HIS A 275 14.45 -0.61 -20.12
N VAL A 276 15.32 -1.60 -19.98
CA VAL A 276 16.76 -1.35 -19.88
C VAL A 276 17.17 -0.76 -21.22
N GLN A 277 16.98 0.54 -21.39
CA GLN A 277 17.41 1.24 -22.59
C GLN A 277 18.88 1.56 -22.40
N ALA A 278 19.73 0.71 -22.96
CA ALA A 278 21.08 1.10 -23.30
C ALA A 278 20.98 2.31 -24.26
N GLY A 279 21.29 3.51 -23.78
CA GLY A 279 21.36 4.71 -24.61
C GLY A 279 20.34 5.82 -24.36
N GLN A 280 19.58 5.82 -23.24
CA GLN A 280 18.80 7.01 -22.88
C GLN A 280 19.72 8.22 -22.60
N PRO A 281 19.37 9.43 -23.08
CA PRO A 281 20.10 10.63 -22.71
C PRO A 281 20.06 10.75 -21.16
N ARG A 282 21.19 11.09 -20.55
CA ARG A 282 21.27 11.34 -19.12
C ARG A 282 20.26 12.46 -18.78
N LEU A 283 19.30 12.16 -17.93
CA LEU A 283 18.38 13.17 -17.40
C LEU A 283 19.21 14.28 -16.72
N THR A 284 18.81 15.53 -16.89
CA THR A 284 19.39 16.64 -16.15
C THR A 284 19.11 16.46 -14.65
N SER A 285 19.91 17.08 -13.79
CA SER A 285 19.69 17.06 -12.35
C SER A 285 18.30 17.60 -11.98
N ALA A 286 17.81 18.62 -12.69
CA ALA A 286 16.47 19.17 -12.50
C ALA A 286 15.37 18.15 -12.85
N ALA A 287 15.47 17.46 -13.99
CA ALA A 287 14.50 16.43 -14.38
C ALA A 287 14.51 15.22 -13.44
N LEU A 288 15.66 14.88 -12.87
CA LEU A 288 15.74 13.83 -11.83
C LEU A 288 15.07 14.27 -10.53
N ALA A 289 15.27 15.54 -10.11
CA ALA A 289 14.64 16.10 -8.92
C ALA A 289 13.10 16.17 -9.09
N GLU A 290 12.62 16.64 -10.24
CA GLU A 290 11.18 16.68 -10.55
C GLU A 290 10.57 15.27 -10.55
N ARG A 291 11.22 14.30 -11.15
CA ARG A 291 10.78 12.92 -11.14
C ARG A 291 10.78 12.31 -9.73
N ALA A 292 11.78 12.63 -8.91
CA ALA A 292 11.86 12.18 -7.53
C ALA A 292 10.74 12.80 -6.68
N LEU A 293 10.40 14.07 -6.91
CA LEU A 293 9.30 14.76 -6.26
C LEU A 293 7.95 14.12 -6.66
N ALA A 294 7.71 13.96 -7.96
CA ALA A 294 6.48 13.33 -8.47
C ALA A 294 6.29 11.90 -7.94
N ALA A 295 7.38 11.15 -7.75
CA ALA A 295 7.34 9.80 -7.18
C ALA A 295 6.87 9.78 -5.72
N ARG A 296 6.98 10.87 -4.99
CA ARG A 296 6.59 11.02 -3.58
C ARG A 296 5.27 11.76 -3.38
N THR A 297 4.80 12.45 -4.39
CA THR A 297 3.59 13.29 -4.29
C THR A 297 2.32 12.46 -4.43
N VAL A 298 1.39 12.64 -3.51
CA VAL A 298 -0.02 12.19 -3.59
C VAL A 298 -0.86 13.42 -3.85
N THR A 299 -1.47 13.50 -5.02
CA THR A 299 -2.36 14.61 -5.38
C THR A 299 -3.79 14.36 -4.89
N MET A 300 -4.59 15.42 -4.83
CA MET A 300 -6.02 15.31 -4.54
C MET A 300 -6.74 14.40 -5.53
N SER A 301 -6.35 14.46 -6.81
CA SER A 301 -6.90 13.58 -7.85
C SER A 301 -6.55 12.09 -7.62
N ASP A 302 -5.36 11.80 -7.10
CA ASP A 302 -4.97 10.42 -6.74
C ASP A 302 -5.86 9.88 -5.60
N ILE A 303 -6.13 10.72 -4.59
CA ILE A 303 -6.99 10.36 -3.45
C ILE A 303 -8.43 10.17 -3.92
N GLU A 304 -8.99 11.13 -4.66
CA GLU A 304 -10.34 11.05 -5.19
C GLU A 304 -10.54 9.78 -6.03
N LEU A 305 -9.62 9.52 -6.97
CA LEU A 305 -9.68 8.33 -7.82
C LEU A 305 -9.62 7.05 -7.00
N THR A 306 -8.76 7.01 -5.96
CA THR A 306 -8.60 5.85 -5.08
C THR A 306 -9.86 5.61 -4.26
N VAL A 307 -10.44 6.67 -3.65
CA VAL A 307 -11.69 6.61 -2.89
C VAL A 307 -12.83 6.11 -3.79
N ARG A 308 -13.01 6.70 -4.97
CA ARG A 308 -14.06 6.29 -5.93
C ARG A 308 -13.89 4.84 -6.38
N LYS A 309 -12.66 4.39 -6.65
CA LYS A 309 -12.39 3.00 -7.02
C LYS A 309 -12.70 2.03 -5.88
N ALA A 310 -12.34 2.38 -4.64
CA ALA A 310 -12.65 1.56 -3.48
C ALA A 310 -14.16 1.45 -3.22
N ILE A 311 -14.91 2.54 -3.40
CA ILE A 311 -16.37 2.55 -3.28
C ILE A 311 -17.01 1.70 -4.39
N ALA A 312 -16.53 1.83 -5.63
CA ALA A 312 -17.06 1.09 -6.78
C ALA A 312 -16.74 -0.43 -6.73
N ASN A 313 -15.61 -0.79 -6.10
CA ASN A 313 -15.12 -2.17 -6.01
C ASN A 313 -15.15 -2.65 -4.55
N GLN A 314 -16.33 -2.83 -3.99
CA GLN A 314 -16.49 -3.40 -2.65
C GLN A 314 -15.93 -4.83 -2.60
N ALA A 315 -14.73 -4.98 -2.08
CA ALA A 315 -14.18 -6.29 -1.76
C ALA A 315 -15.03 -6.91 -0.65
N GLY A 316 -15.89 -7.87 -0.98
CA GLY A 316 -16.54 -8.70 0.03
C GLY A 316 -18.00 -9.03 -0.18
N TYR A 317 -18.81 -8.27 -0.93
CA TYR A 317 -20.25 -8.50 -1.07
C TYR A 317 -20.81 -8.45 -2.49
N ARG A 318 -20.07 -7.98 -3.48
CA ARG A 318 -20.37 -8.33 -4.86
C ARG A 318 -19.55 -9.56 -5.21
N PRO A 319 -20.15 -10.59 -5.85
CA PRO A 319 -19.33 -11.61 -6.47
C PRO A 319 -18.32 -10.84 -7.32
N LEU A 320 -17.03 -11.02 -7.03
CA LEU A 320 -15.98 -10.64 -7.95
C LEU A 320 -16.43 -11.23 -9.28
N VAL A 321 -16.90 -10.40 -10.21
CA VAL A 321 -16.84 -10.77 -11.60
C VAL A 321 -15.35 -10.77 -11.87
N PRO A 322 -14.66 -11.93 -11.81
CA PRO A 322 -13.26 -11.96 -12.12
C PRO A 322 -13.15 -11.32 -13.48
N PRO A 323 -12.20 -10.39 -13.71
CA PRO A 323 -12.00 -9.88 -15.05
C PRO A 323 -11.89 -11.11 -15.93
N PRO A 324 -12.69 -11.25 -17.00
CA PRO A 324 -12.75 -12.48 -17.78
C PRO A 324 -11.30 -12.83 -18.10
N ARG A 325 -10.83 -13.98 -17.59
CA ARG A 325 -9.45 -14.41 -17.83
C ARG A 325 -9.30 -14.52 -19.33
N VAL A 326 -8.61 -13.57 -19.93
CA VAL A 326 -8.44 -13.47 -21.38
C VAL A 326 -7.44 -14.52 -21.81
N THR A 327 -7.80 -15.78 -21.60
CA THR A 327 -7.04 -16.95 -22.00
C THR A 327 -7.73 -17.61 -23.18
N ARG A 328 -6.96 -18.35 -23.98
CA ARG A 328 -7.53 -19.14 -25.07
C ARG A 328 -8.54 -20.20 -24.61
N LEU A 329 -8.36 -20.76 -23.41
CA LEU A 329 -9.28 -21.70 -22.80
C LEU A 329 -10.57 -20.98 -22.40
N GLY A 330 -10.45 -19.92 -21.58
CA GLY A 330 -11.60 -19.17 -21.09
C GLY A 330 -12.48 -18.62 -22.22
N ILE A 331 -11.89 -17.96 -23.23
CA ILE A 331 -12.60 -17.43 -24.38
C ILE A 331 -13.37 -18.51 -25.15
N LYS A 332 -12.82 -19.73 -25.31
CA LYS A 332 -13.53 -20.81 -26.02
C LYS A 332 -14.66 -21.42 -25.22
N MET A 333 -14.49 -21.51 -23.90
CA MET A 333 -15.54 -21.99 -23.01
C MET A 333 -16.67 -20.94 -22.88
N ASP A 334 -16.31 -19.65 -22.81
CA ASP A 334 -17.26 -18.54 -22.79
C ASP A 334 -18.12 -18.50 -24.09
N GLU A 335 -17.46 -18.57 -25.24
CA GLU A 335 -18.14 -18.64 -26.53
C GLU A 335 -19.01 -19.91 -26.66
N GLY A 336 -18.67 -20.97 -25.93
CA GLY A 336 -19.46 -22.18 -25.77
C GLY A 336 -20.60 -22.09 -24.76
N LEU A 337 -20.81 -20.90 -24.13
CA LEU A 337 -21.80 -20.67 -23.10
C LEU A 337 -21.60 -21.53 -21.85
N CYS A 338 -20.35 -21.83 -21.51
CA CYS A 338 -20.00 -22.42 -20.21
C CYS A 338 -20.16 -21.36 -19.11
N THR A 339 -20.52 -21.78 -17.90
CA THR A 339 -20.63 -20.86 -16.77
C THR A 339 -19.25 -20.41 -16.28
N ASP A 340 -19.16 -19.21 -15.66
CA ASP A 340 -17.92 -18.67 -15.10
C ASP A 340 -17.25 -19.65 -14.15
N ASN A 341 -18.01 -20.33 -13.28
CA ASN A 341 -17.49 -21.36 -12.38
C ASN A 341 -16.84 -22.53 -13.15
N SER A 342 -17.42 -22.94 -14.28
CA SER A 342 -16.83 -24.00 -15.12
C SER A 342 -15.55 -23.55 -15.79
N ILE A 343 -15.48 -22.29 -16.22
CA ILE A 343 -14.29 -21.69 -16.82
C ILE A 343 -13.17 -21.58 -15.79
N GLU A 344 -13.47 -21.11 -14.59
CA GLU A 344 -12.50 -20.96 -13.52
C GLU A 344 -11.94 -22.30 -13.06
N ARG A 345 -12.82 -23.30 -12.86
CA ARG A 345 -12.41 -24.68 -12.56
C ARG A 345 -11.52 -25.23 -13.67
N ALA A 346 -11.86 -25.02 -14.94
CA ALA A 346 -11.07 -25.49 -16.07
C ALA A 346 -9.67 -24.89 -16.12
N GLU A 347 -9.50 -23.62 -15.79
CA GLU A 347 -8.19 -22.96 -15.70
C GLU A 347 -7.35 -23.52 -14.55
N GLN A 348 -7.96 -23.80 -13.39
CA GLN A 348 -7.28 -24.42 -12.26
C GLN A 348 -6.81 -25.83 -12.65
N LEU A 349 -7.70 -26.68 -13.16
CA LEU A 349 -7.39 -28.04 -13.62
C LEU A 349 -6.25 -28.06 -14.65
N ARG A 350 -6.24 -27.11 -15.58
CA ARG A 350 -5.16 -26.96 -16.55
C ARG A 350 -3.84 -26.60 -15.88
N SER A 351 -3.86 -25.74 -14.87
CA SER A 351 -2.67 -25.36 -14.09
C SER A 351 -2.08 -26.58 -13.39
N ASP A 352 -2.94 -27.36 -12.71
CA ASP A 352 -2.56 -28.56 -11.96
C ASP A 352 -2.00 -29.64 -12.89
N TYR A 353 -2.63 -29.89 -14.03
CA TYR A 353 -2.13 -30.79 -15.07
C TYR A 353 -0.74 -30.41 -15.57
N ARG A 354 -0.50 -29.10 -15.78
CA ARG A 354 0.82 -28.62 -16.20
C ARG A 354 1.88 -28.74 -15.13
N ALA A 355 1.52 -28.47 -13.86
CA ALA A 355 2.39 -28.66 -12.71
C ALA A 355 2.78 -30.14 -12.60
N TYR A 356 1.81 -31.05 -12.58
CA TYR A 356 2.03 -32.50 -12.52
C TYR A 356 3.04 -32.99 -13.58
N TRP A 357 2.86 -32.63 -14.85
CA TRP A 357 3.79 -33.07 -15.90
C TRP A 357 5.14 -32.38 -15.87
N ARG A 358 5.22 -31.18 -15.33
CA ARG A 358 6.51 -30.50 -15.13
C ARG A 358 7.32 -31.21 -14.06
N ASP A 359 6.70 -31.52 -12.94
CA ASP A 359 7.36 -32.16 -11.79
C ASP A 359 7.79 -33.58 -12.16
N ARG A 360 6.91 -34.35 -12.77
CA ARG A 360 7.22 -35.71 -13.24
C ARG A 360 8.26 -35.72 -14.35
N GLY A 361 8.24 -34.74 -15.25
CA GLY A 361 9.20 -34.65 -16.36
C GLY A 361 10.64 -34.37 -15.94
N SER A 362 10.85 -33.88 -14.72
CA SER A 362 12.19 -33.63 -14.16
C SER A 362 12.93 -34.92 -13.70
N GLY A 363 12.20 -35.98 -13.40
CA GLY A 363 12.80 -37.21 -12.83
C GLY A 363 12.43 -38.53 -13.52
N ASP A 364 11.38 -38.57 -14.36
CA ASP A 364 10.87 -39.80 -14.99
C ASP A 364 11.08 -39.80 -16.51
N PRO A 365 12.00 -40.64 -17.05
CA PRO A 365 12.21 -40.72 -18.50
C PRO A 365 10.99 -41.23 -19.28
N LEU A 366 10.03 -41.89 -18.61
CA LEU A 366 8.79 -42.35 -19.20
C LEU A 366 7.66 -41.29 -19.18
N ALA A 367 7.86 -40.19 -18.53
CA ALA A 367 6.86 -39.13 -18.41
C ALA A 367 6.37 -38.60 -19.79
N ARG A 368 7.28 -38.33 -20.72
CA ARG A 368 6.93 -37.84 -22.06
C ARG A 368 6.16 -38.87 -22.92
N PRO A 369 6.52 -40.15 -22.96
CA PRO A 369 5.72 -41.19 -23.61
C PRO A 369 4.34 -41.36 -22.98
N ALA A 370 4.25 -41.33 -21.65
CA ALA A 370 2.99 -41.45 -20.91
C ALA A 370 2.07 -40.25 -21.21
N GLN A 371 2.58 -39.02 -21.17
CA GLN A 371 1.83 -37.81 -21.52
C GLN A 371 1.31 -37.85 -22.96
N ARG A 372 2.11 -38.38 -23.91
CA ARG A 372 1.64 -38.53 -25.31
C ARG A 372 0.49 -39.51 -25.42
N ARG A 373 0.57 -40.66 -24.76
CA ARG A 373 -0.51 -41.67 -24.75
C ARG A 373 -1.80 -41.08 -24.16
N LEU A 374 -1.67 -40.43 -22.99
CA LEU A 374 -2.83 -39.74 -22.38
C LEU A 374 -3.44 -38.73 -23.32
N ARG A 375 -2.64 -37.86 -23.93
CA ARG A 375 -3.13 -36.86 -24.89
C ARG A 375 -3.94 -37.49 -26.03
N GLN A 376 -3.50 -38.60 -26.58
CA GLN A 376 -4.24 -39.31 -27.63
C GLN A 376 -5.57 -39.87 -27.13
N ALA A 377 -5.60 -40.43 -25.92
CA ALA A 377 -6.85 -40.88 -25.30
C ALA A 377 -7.84 -39.73 -25.06
N LEU A 378 -7.34 -38.62 -24.52
CA LEU A 378 -8.17 -37.42 -24.26
C LEU A 378 -8.73 -36.77 -25.55
N LEU A 379 -7.94 -36.76 -26.62
CA LEU A 379 -8.44 -36.29 -27.94
C LEU A 379 -9.56 -37.17 -28.44
N ARG A 380 -9.46 -38.50 -28.31
CA ARG A 380 -10.51 -39.44 -28.67
C ARG A 380 -11.78 -39.22 -27.86
N ILE A 381 -11.64 -39.09 -26.54
CA ILE A 381 -12.79 -38.79 -25.66
C ILE A 381 -13.44 -37.48 -26.05
N SER A 382 -12.68 -36.45 -26.39
CA SER A 382 -13.24 -35.17 -26.82
C SER A 382 -14.00 -35.26 -28.12
N ASP A 383 -13.51 -36.08 -29.07
CA ASP A 383 -14.18 -36.35 -30.35
C ASP A 383 -15.48 -37.12 -30.14
N ASP A 384 -15.43 -38.22 -29.39
CA ASP A 384 -16.60 -39.03 -29.05
C ASP A 384 -17.65 -38.23 -28.26
N SER A 385 -17.23 -37.36 -27.35
CA SER A 385 -18.15 -36.48 -26.60
C SER A 385 -18.79 -35.45 -27.50
N THR A 386 -18.05 -34.86 -28.42
CA THR A 386 -18.57 -33.92 -29.41
C THR A 386 -19.59 -34.61 -30.30
N ALA A 387 -19.30 -35.81 -30.81
CA ALA A 387 -20.21 -36.60 -31.62
C ALA A 387 -21.51 -36.98 -30.88
N ALA A 388 -21.42 -37.28 -29.59
CA ALA A 388 -22.58 -37.65 -28.77
C ALA A 388 -23.59 -36.50 -28.58
N ILE A 389 -23.10 -35.26 -28.46
CA ILE A 389 -23.98 -34.09 -28.23
C ILE A 389 -24.39 -33.36 -29.52
N THR A 390 -23.67 -33.57 -30.63
CA THR A 390 -23.99 -33.00 -31.94
C THR A 390 -24.81 -33.98 -32.77
N GLY A 391 -26.04 -33.59 -33.13
CA GLY A 391 -26.90 -34.35 -34.01
C GLY A 391 -27.49 -33.47 -35.09
N PRO A 392 -28.21 -34.06 -36.09
CA PRO A 392 -28.84 -33.26 -37.13
C PRO A 392 -29.77 -32.20 -36.56
N GLY A 393 -29.46 -30.92 -36.82
CA GLY A 393 -30.21 -29.76 -36.33
C GLY A 393 -29.90 -29.30 -34.92
N LYS A 394 -28.90 -29.89 -34.21
CA LYS A 394 -28.45 -29.43 -32.90
C LYS A 394 -27.14 -28.63 -33.03
N SER A 395 -27.15 -27.38 -32.56
CA SER A 395 -25.92 -26.60 -32.41
C SER A 395 -25.10 -27.10 -31.22
N LEU A 396 -23.79 -27.07 -31.34
CA LEU A 396 -22.86 -27.41 -30.25
C LEU A 396 -23.07 -26.43 -29.09
N ARG A 397 -23.46 -26.95 -27.92
CA ARG A 397 -23.48 -26.21 -26.66
C ARG A 397 -22.26 -26.62 -25.79
N GLY A 398 -21.37 -25.70 -25.55
CA GLY A 398 -20.14 -26.01 -24.83
C GLY A 398 -20.36 -26.47 -23.39
N ALA A 399 -21.39 -25.96 -22.72
CA ALA A 399 -21.77 -26.42 -21.39
C ALA A 399 -22.21 -27.89 -21.37
N ASP A 400 -22.89 -28.37 -22.41
CA ASP A 400 -23.29 -29.77 -22.53
C ASP A 400 -22.06 -30.65 -22.88
N LEU A 401 -21.16 -30.14 -23.73
CA LEU A 401 -19.90 -30.80 -24.04
C LEU A 401 -19.03 -30.94 -22.81
N TRP A 402 -18.94 -29.89 -22.00
CA TRP A 402 -18.16 -29.92 -20.76
C TRP A 402 -18.65 -31.02 -19.81
N ARG A 403 -19.98 -31.15 -19.65
CA ARG A 403 -20.59 -32.18 -18.79
C ARG A 403 -20.36 -33.58 -19.34
N GLU A 404 -20.50 -33.79 -20.63
CA GLU A 404 -20.27 -35.05 -21.29
C GLU A 404 -18.81 -35.50 -21.19
N ILE A 405 -17.84 -34.55 -21.36
CA ILE A 405 -16.43 -34.83 -21.19
C ILE A 405 -16.13 -35.24 -19.74
N GLN A 406 -16.71 -34.53 -18.75
CA GLN A 406 -16.51 -34.89 -17.33
C GLN A 406 -16.95 -36.34 -17.07
N THR A 407 -18.19 -36.70 -17.51
CA THR A 407 -18.73 -38.06 -17.35
C THR A 407 -17.82 -39.12 -17.96
N ARG A 408 -17.29 -38.88 -19.16
CA ARG A 408 -16.45 -39.85 -19.88
C ARG A 408 -15.05 -39.96 -19.27
N VAL A 409 -14.49 -38.85 -18.81
CA VAL A 409 -13.18 -38.82 -18.12
C VAL A 409 -13.25 -39.54 -16.78
N GLU A 410 -14.34 -39.38 -16.03
CA GLU A 410 -14.60 -40.11 -14.79
C GLU A 410 -14.75 -41.63 -15.03
N ALA A 411 -15.38 -42.00 -16.14
CA ALA A 411 -15.56 -43.41 -16.52
C ALA A 411 -14.31 -44.09 -17.11
N MET A 412 -13.20 -43.37 -17.30
CA MET A 412 -11.94 -43.98 -17.78
C MET A 412 -11.40 -44.99 -16.78
N PRO A 413 -10.96 -46.19 -17.25
CA PRO A 413 -10.40 -47.22 -16.37
C PRO A 413 -9.19 -46.71 -15.59
N ALA A 414 -9.20 -46.86 -14.26
CA ALA A 414 -8.11 -46.43 -13.40
C ALA A 414 -6.79 -47.23 -13.65
N GLY A 415 -6.89 -48.51 -14.09
CA GLY A 415 -5.74 -49.38 -14.24
C GLY A 415 -4.84 -49.15 -15.46
N GLU A 416 -5.23 -48.27 -16.40
CA GLU A 416 -4.42 -47.93 -17.58
C GLU A 416 -3.43 -46.80 -17.35
N TRP A 417 -3.57 -46.09 -16.25
CA TRP A 417 -2.84 -44.86 -15.93
C TRP A 417 -2.18 -44.94 -14.56
N SER A 418 -1.18 -44.09 -14.31
CA SER A 418 -0.56 -43.98 -12.99
C SER A 418 -1.62 -43.64 -11.92
N GLU A 419 -1.53 -44.24 -10.73
CA GLU A 419 -2.46 -44.01 -9.62
C GLU A 419 -2.58 -42.53 -9.27
N ASP A 420 -1.50 -41.74 -9.47
CA ASP A 420 -1.48 -40.33 -9.21
C ASP A 420 -2.23 -39.47 -10.27
N LEU A 421 -2.63 -40.08 -11.38
CA LEU A 421 -3.30 -39.40 -12.48
C LEU A 421 -4.81 -39.59 -12.37
N ASP A 422 -5.42 -38.90 -11.44
CA ASP A 422 -6.86 -38.92 -11.16
C ASP A 422 -7.73 -38.32 -12.27
N ALA A 423 -9.04 -38.33 -12.12
CA ALA A 423 -9.97 -37.81 -13.09
C ALA A 423 -9.84 -36.28 -13.29
N GLU A 424 -9.51 -35.56 -12.23
CA GLU A 424 -9.33 -34.09 -12.26
C GLU A 424 -8.08 -33.72 -13.09
N LEU A 425 -6.96 -34.39 -12.89
CA LEU A 425 -5.76 -34.19 -13.70
C LEU A 425 -5.99 -34.56 -15.17
N ARG A 426 -6.73 -35.65 -15.44
CA ARG A 426 -7.09 -36.03 -16.81
C ARG A 426 -7.98 -34.98 -17.46
N LEU A 427 -8.95 -34.43 -16.75
CA LEU A 427 -9.78 -33.32 -17.20
C LEU A 427 -8.95 -32.05 -17.45
N GLY A 428 -7.95 -31.80 -16.62
CA GLY A 428 -6.96 -30.73 -16.83
C GLY A 428 -6.18 -30.89 -18.16
N GLY A 429 -5.98 -32.15 -18.60
CA GLY A 429 -5.42 -32.45 -19.91
C GLY A 429 -6.32 -32.01 -21.07
N ILE A 430 -7.66 -32.18 -20.96
CA ILE A 430 -8.64 -31.63 -21.93
C ILE A 430 -8.55 -30.11 -21.96
N CYS A 431 -8.44 -29.46 -20.81
CA CYS A 431 -8.30 -28.01 -20.70
C CYS A 431 -7.02 -27.49 -21.39
N ASP A 432 -5.90 -28.22 -21.25
CA ASP A 432 -4.65 -27.88 -21.97
C ASP A 432 -4.79 -28.10 -23.50
N LEU A 433 -5.48 -29.13 -23.94
CA LEU A 433 -5.79 -29.37 -25.36
C LEU A 433 -6.68 -28.25 -25.92
N THR A 434 -7.65 -27.77 -25.16
CA THR A 434 -8.51 -26.64 -25.52
C THR A 434 -7.68 -25.36 -25.67
N ALA A 435 -6.80 -25.06 -24.71
CA ALA A 435 -5.91 -23.92 -24.82
C ALA A 435 -4.98 -23.98 -26.04
N ARG A 436 -4.63 -25.18 -26.52
CA ARG A 436 -3.81 -25.42 -27.72
C ARG A 436 -4.62 -25.50 -29.01
N CYS A 437 -5.89 -25.10 -29.00
CA CYS A 437 -6.78 -25.11 -30.15
C CYS A 437 -7.04 -26.51 -30.75
N GLN A 438 -6.97 -27.56 -29.94
CA GLN A 438 -7.23 -28.95 -30.37
C GLN A 438 -8.63 -29.45 -29.99
N VAL A 439 -9.20 -28.85 -28.94
CA VAL A 439 -10.60 -29.09 -28.54
C VAL A 439 -11.34 -27.76 -28.57
N TRP A 440 -12.64 -27.79 -28.95
CA TRP A 440 -13.47 -26.60 -29.11
C TRP A 440 -14.82 -26.81 -28.43
N PHE A 441 -15.23 -25.82 -27.66
CA PHE A 441 -16.55 -25.77 -27.00
C PHE A 441 -17.60 -25.03 -27.76
N SER A 442 -17.24 -24.47 -28.93
CA SER A 442 -18.10 -23.77 -29.87
C SER A 442 -17.69 -24.08 -31.31
N GLN A 443 -18.33 -23.50 -32.29
CA GLN A 443 -17.79 -23.43 -33.62
C GLN A 443 -16.46 -22.71 -33.64
N ARG A 444 -15.56 -23.06 -34.56
CA ARG A 444 -14.23 -22.44 -34.64
C ARG A 444 -14.36 -20.98 -35.05
N PHE A 445 -13.58 -20.14 -34.36
CA PHE A 445 -13.51 -18.70 -34.59
C PHE A 445 -12.06 -18.22 -34.42
N ASP A 446 -11.78 -16.97 -34.78
CA ASP A 446 -10.48 -16.34 -34.54
C ASP A 446 -10.34 -15.97 -33.07
N VAL A 447 -9.60 -16.81 -32.33
CA VAL A 447 -9.39 -16.67 -30.88
C VAL A 447 -8.58 -15.43 -30.57
N GLU A 448 -7.58 -15.09 -31.39
CA GLU A 448 -6.71 -13.93 -31.12
C GLU A 448 -7.47 -12.61 -31.35
N ALA A 449 -8.28 -12.53 -32.40
CA ALA A 449 -9.15 -11.38 -32.61
C ALA A 449 -10.14 -11.19 -31.44
N ARG A 450 -10.72 -12.31 -30.94
CA ARG A 450 -11.65 -12.27 -29.81
C ARG A 450 -10.95 -11.83 -28.50
N ILE A 451 -9.73 -12.34 -28.23
CA ILE A 451 -8.90 -11.91 -27.10
C ILE A 451 -8.64 -10.40 -27.17
N SER A 452 -8.24 -9.90 -28.33
CA SER A 452 -7.95 -8.47 -28.53
C SER A 452 -9.21 -7.62 -28.31
N ALA A 453 -10.36 -8.05 -28.79
CA ALA A 453 -11.63 -7.35 -28.59
C ALA A 453 -12.07 -7.30 -27.12
N VAL A 454 -11.86 -8.38 -26.35
CA VAL A 454 -12.17 -8.41 -24.91
C VAL A 454 -11.23 -7.50 -24.13
N ARG A 455 -9.94 -7.52 -24.44
CA ARG A 455 -8.95 -6.61 -23.81
C ARG A 455 -9.26 -5.14 -24.07
N ALA A 456 -9.59 -4.79 -25.32
CA ALA A 456 -9.96 -3.42 -25.67
C ALA A 456 -11.21 -2.93 -24.90
N ARG A 457 -12.20 -3.80 -24.68
CA ARG A 457 -13.38 -3.47 -23.85
C ARG A 457 -13.02 -3.29 -22.39
N GLN A 458 -12.11 -4.10 -21.84
CA GLN A 458 -11.63 -3.95 -20.46
C GLN A 458 -10.87 -2.63 -20.26
N GLU A 459 -10.05 -2.24 -21.23
CA GLU A 459 -9.32 -0.97 -21.22
C GLU A 459 -10.26 0.24 -21.30
N GLN A 460 -11.39 0.12 -22.02
CA GLN A 460 -12.41 1.18 -22.09
C GLN A 460 -13.31 1.27 -20.85
N ALA A 461 -13.41 0.18 -20.08
CA ALA A 461 -14.23 0.11 -18.86
C ALA A 461 -13.42 0.42 -17.58
N SER A 462 -12.10 0.55 -17.68
CA SER A 462 -11.16 0.90 -16.62
C SER A 462 -10.81 2.37 -16.63
#